data_4924fe23942746601336297a2f299c75
#
_entry.id   4924fe23942746601336297a2f299c75
#
_cell.length_a   1.000
_cell.length_b   1.000
_cell.length_c   1.000
_cell.angle_alpha   90.00
_cell.angle_beta   90.00
_cell.angle_gamma   90.00
#
_symmetry.space_group_name_H-M   'P 1'
#
loop_
_entity.id
_entity.type
_entity.pdbx_description
1 polymer ?
#
loop_
_entity_poly.entity_id
_entity_poly.type
_entity_poly.pdbx_seq_one_letter_code
_entity_poly.pdbx_strand_id
1 'polypeptide(L)'
;MMMQAAPIPAAPSEPYAYVKEPLVQVEQSTLEVTPEPHILQDLSSVDRLFITKRLRVRNVLFLRGKKNRFFVRTSNQNLVYTIEEQNSWWVGYFCYGLRPLQLHVRDGSGKEVMRINRPYACTSRILPCQLQRIQVFSPPGTMIGSIEQVWTAVRPEYVVKRENGDRIFWLRGPRVTISCFRDIQFHIYDNDGIAVGSTCKRWQGILHAMFLAPVTDRFGVAFNRDLIVQDKALLLAATLLLDYMYYDV
;
A
#
# COMPACT_ATOMS: atom_id res chain seq x y z
N MET A 1 36.76 -72.43 -31.11
CA MET A 1 36.65 -71.32 -32.01
C MET A 1 36.95 -70.05 -31.24
N MET A 2 38.26 -69.66 -31.24
CA MET A 2 38.75 -68.52 -30.45
C MET A 2 38.58 -67.26 -31.30
N MET A 3 37.82 -66.28 -30.77
CA MET A 3 37.73 -64.93 -31.37
C MET A 3 38.94 -64.11 -30.88
N GLN A 4 39.77 -63.70 -31.80
CA GLN A 4 40.87 -62.75 -31.58
C GLN A 4 40.30 -61.35 -31.39
N ALA A 5 40.71 -60.71 -30.30
CA ALA A 5 40.41 -59.30 -30.07
C ALA A 5 41.36 -58.41 -30.92
N ALA A 6 40.78 -57.38 -31.57
CA ALA A 6 41.51 -56.42 -32.37
C ALA A 6 42.30 -55.41 -31.46
N PRO A 7 43.45 -54.91 -31.89
CA PRO A 7 44.26 -53.98 -31.08
C PRO A 7 43.67 -52.56 -31.07
N ILE A 8 43.74 -51.93 -29.90
CA ILE A 8 43.37 -50.55 -29.64
C ILE A 8 44.39 -49.60 -30.27
N PRO A 9 43.99 -48.58 -31.05
CA PRO A 9 44.93 -47.61 -31.61
C PRO A 9 45.46 -46.68 -30.51
N ALA A 10 46.78 -46.43 -30.53
CA ALA A 10 47.48 -45.52 -29.65
C ALA A 10 47.04 -44.06 -29.84
N ALA A 11 46.88 -43.34 -28.75
CA ALA A 11 46.56 -41.94 -28.73
C ALA A 11 47.75 -41.08 -29.23
N PRO A 12 47.54 -40.04 -30.03
CA PRO A 12 48.59 -39.11 -30.43
C PRO A 12 48.98 -38.21 -29.24
N SER A 13 50.25 -38.18 -28.93
CA SER A 13 50.92 -37.27 -28.00
C SER A 13 51.22 -35.96 -28.70
N GLU A 14 50.38 -34.95 -28.58
CA GLU A 14 50.77 -33.57 -28.89
C GLU A 14 50.67 -32.72 -27.62
N PRO A 15 51.71 -31.92 -27.30
CA PRO A 15 51.68 -31.03 -26.15
C PRO A 15 50.82 -29.81 -26.47
N TYR A 16 49.70 -29.67 -25.77
CA TYR A 16 48.93 -28.45 -25.81
C TYR A 16 49.74 -27.26 -25.29
N ALA A 17 50.17 -26.41 -26.20
CA ALA A 17 50.73 -25.10 -25.87
C ALA A 17 49.64 -24.27 -25.16
N TYR A 18 49.85 -23.97 -23.89
CA TYR A 18 49.02 -22.99 -23.16
C TYR A 18 49.25 -21.62 -23.80
N VAL A 19 48.29 -21.19 -24.62
CA VAL A 19 48.15 -19.78 -25.01
C VAL A 19 47.68 -19.05 -23.76
N LYS A 20 48.57 -18.26 -23.16
CA LYS A 20 48.20 -17.29 -22.12
C LYS A 20 47.34 -16.22 -22.81
N GLU A 21 46.00 -16.35 -22.64
CA GLU A 21 45.13 -15.23 -22.94
C GLU A 21 45.46 -14.07 -21.99
N PRO A 22 45.56 -12.83 -22.51
CA PRO A 22 45.78 -11.68 -21.66
C PRO A 22 44.56 -11.54 -20.76
N LEU A 23 44.80 -11.44 -19.45
CA LEU A 23 43.80 -11.07 -18.47
C LEU A 23 43.14 -9.76 -18.92
N VAL A 24 41.94 -9.86 -19.48
CA VAL A 24 41.07 -8.71 -19.65
C VAL A 24 40.79 -8.21 -18.24
N GLN A 25 41.44 -7.11 -17.87
CA GLN A 25 41.05 -6.34 -16.70
C GLN A 25 39.60 -5.93 -16.95
N VAL A 26 38.67 -6.62 -16.29
CA VAL A 26 37.32 -6.13 -16.13
C VAL A 26 37.48 -4.88 -15.28
N GLU A 27 37.48 -3.74 -15.96
CA GLU A 27 37.28 -2.44 -15.33
C GLU A 27 35.98 -2.57 -14.55
N GLN A 28 36.11 -2.73 -13.22
CA GLN A 28 35.00 -2.55 -12.31
C GLN A 28 34.57 -1.08 -12.49
N SER A 29 33.69 -0.84 -13.46
CA SER A 29 32.87 0.34 -13.44
C SER A 29 32.09 0.24 -12.12
N THR A 30 32.56 0.91 -11.10
CA THR A 30 31.79 1.33 -9.96
C THR A 30 30.59 2.06 -10.57
N LEU A 31 29.49 1.33 -10.76
CA LEU A 31 28.20 1.94 -10.89
C LEU A 31 28.07 2.78 -9.63
N GLU A 32 28.34 4.06 -9.74
CA GLU A 32 27.86 5.04 -8.76
C GLU A 32 26.34 4.78 -8.71
N VAL A 33 25.93 4.04 -7.67
CA VAL A 33 24.55 3.98 -7.26
C VAL A 33 24.25 5.41 -6.84
N THR A 34 23.82 6.22 -7.80
CA THR A 34 23.19 7.51 -7.50
C THR A 34 22.10 7.17 -6.50
N PRO A 35 22.15 7.72 -5.27
CA PRO A 35 21.13 7.43 -4.27
C PRO A 35 19.80 7.79 -4.94
N GLU A 36 18.98 6.78 -5.19
CA GLU A 36 17.61 6.97 -5.66
C GLU A 36 17.01 8.09 -4.80
N PRO A 37 16.45 9.16 -5.39
CA PRO A 37 15.86 10.23 -4.62
C PRO A 37 14.87 9.55 -3.67
N HIS A 38 15.06 9.73 -2.37
CA HIS A 38 14.29 9.06 -1.31
C HIS A 38 12.81 9.40 -1.47
N ILE A 39 12.12 8.59 -2.26
CA ILE A 39 10.79 8.84 -2.83
C ILE A 39 9.73 9.09 -1.74
N LEU A 40 9.95 8.65 -0.52
CA LEU A 40 9.04 8.85 0.62
C LEU A 40 9.72 9.56 1.80
N GLN A 41 10.80 10.32 1.55
CA GLN A 41 11.60 10.94 2.61
C GLN A 41 10.77 11.87 3.51
N ASP A 42 9.69 12.45 2.99
CA ASP A 42 8.76 13.27 3.74
C ASP A 42 8.12 12.56 4.94
N LEU A 43 8.10 11.21 4.94
CA LEU A 43 7.59 10.41 6.06
C LEU A 43 8.64 10.12 7.13
N SER A 44 9.92 10.38 6.89
CA SER A 44 11.01 9.98 7.79
C SER A 44 10.84 10.52 9.21
N SER A 45 10.57 11.80 9.34
CA SER A 45 10.45 12.51 10.63
C SER A 45 9.02 12.60 11.18
N VAL A 46 8.04 12.07 10.45
CA VAL A 46 6.62 12.20 10.78
C VAL A 46 6.18 11.09 11.73
N ASP A 47 5.41 11.45 12.75
CA ASP A 47 4.75 10.57 13.71
C ASP A 47 3.23 10.55 13.56
N ARG A 48 2.67 11.53 12.83
CA ARG A 48 1.22 11.69 12.68
C ARG A 48 0.86 12.33 11.35
N LEU A 49 -0.13 11.76 10.67
CA LEU A 49 -0.68 12.28 9.42
C LEU A 49 -2.17 12.55 9.58
N PHE A 50 -2.59 13.71 9.11
CA PHE A 50 -3.99 14.12 9.03
C PHE A 50 -4.44 14.05 7.57
N ILE A 51 -5.54 13.37 7.33
CA ILE A 51 -6.08 13.15 5.99
C ILE A 51 -7.42 13.86 5.91
N THR A 52 -7.55 14.73 4.90
CA THR A 52 -8.78 15.44 4.60
C THR A 52 -9.32 14.96 3.26
N LYS A 53 -10.51 14.38 3.24
CA LYS A 53 -11.21 13.93 2.04
C LYS A 53 -12.04 15.06 1.47
N ARG A 54 -11.95 15.32 0.17
CA ARG A 54 -12.85 16.20 -0.57
C ARG A 54 -13.53 15.42 -1.70
N LEU A 55 -14.83 15.44 -1.68
CA LEU A 55 -15.64 14.87 -2.76
C LEU A 55 -15.68 15.86 -3.93
N ARG A 56 -15.19 15.47 -5.10
CA ARG A 56 -15.44 16.20 -6.35
C ARG A 56 -16.77 15.75 -6.92
N VAL A 57 -17.84 16.46 -6.59
CA VAL A 57 -19.15 16.28 -7.22
C VAL A 57 -19.12 17.05 -8.54
N ARG A 58 -18.99 16.36 -9.66
CA ARG A 58 -18.89 17.01 -10.97
C ARG A 58 -20.24 17.35 -11.60
N ASN A 59 -21.35 16.78 -11.14
CA ASN A 59 -22.70 17.18 -11.49
C ASN A 59 -23.68 16.66 -10.43
N VAL A 60 -24.40 17.55 -9.79
CA VAL A 60 -25.37 17.24 -8.73
C VAL A 60 -26.58 16.45 -9.25
N LEU A 61 -26.90 16.53 -10.55
CA LEU A 61 -28.06 15.86 -11.15
C LEU A 61 -27.82 14.38 -11.54
N PHE A 62 -26.57 14.00 -11.76
CA PHE A 62 -26.23 12.61 -12.03
C PHE A 62 -25.07 12.25 -11.13
N LEU A 63 -25.27 11.30 -10.22
CA LEU A 63 -24.24 10.70 -9.34
C LEU A 63 -23.06 10.06 -10.11
N ARG A 64 -22.91 10.38 -11.38
CA ARG A 64 -21.86 9.91 -12.29
C ARG A 64 -20.57 10.66 -12.01
N GLY A 65 -19.57 9.96 -11.46
CA GLY A 65 -18.19 10.40 -11.42
C GLY A 65 -17.75 11.06 -10.11
N LYS A 66 -18.22 10.59 -8.96
CA LYS A 66 -17.59 10.92 -7.68
C LYS A 66 -16.14 10.46 -7.71
N LYS A 67 -15.19 11.41 -7.79
CA LYS A 67 -13.77 11.16 -7.60
C LYS A 67 -13.38 11.69 -6.24
N ASN A 68 -12.86 10.82 -5.38
CA ASN A 68 -12.32 11.24 -4.10
C ASN A 68 -10.94 11.86 -4.32
N ARG A 69 -10.69 12.94 -3.60
CA ARG A 69 -9.38 13.55 -3.50
C ARG A 69 -9.02 13.71 -2.03
N PHE A 70 -7.86 13.21 -1.65
CA PHE A 70 -7.39 13.31 -0.28
C PHE A 70 -6.17 14.22 -0.22
N PHE A 71 -6.08 14.98 0.86
CA PHE A 71 -4.94 15.83 1.19
C PHE A 71 -4.33 15.34 2.49
N VAL A 72 -3.09 14.90 2.44
CA VAL A 72 -2.34 14.38 3.59
C VAL A 72 -1.45 15.48 4.14
N ARG A 73 -1.61 15.79 5.42
CA ARG A 73 -0.87 16.84 6.12
C ARG A 73 -0.18 16.30 7.36
N THR A 74 0.94 16.89 7.71
CA THR A 74 1.62 16.66 8.98
C THR A 74 0.93 17.38 10.15
N SER A 75 1.43 17.17 11.37
CA SER A 75 0.98 17.91 12.58
C SER A 75 1.08 19.42 12.42
N ASN A 76 2.07 19.90 11.67
CA ASN A 76 2.29 21.32 11.38
C ASN A 76 1.42 21.86 10.23
N GLN A 77 0.40 21.10 9.80
CA GLN A 77 -0.50 21.43 8.69
C GLN A 77 0.18 21.52 7.31
N ASN A 78 1.45 21.17 7.18
CA ASN A 78 2.16 21.13 5.90
C ASN A 78 1.56 20.03 5.03
N LEU A 79 1.22 20.36 3.79
CA LEU A 79 0.75 19.39 2.80
C LEU A 79 1.94 18.54 2.33
N VAL A 80 1.86 17.23 2.56
CA VAL A 80 2.89 16.26 2.15
C VAL A 80 2.47 15.57 0.87
N TYR A 81 1.25 15.01 0.86
CA TYR A 81 0.76 14.28 -0.31
C TYR A 81 -0.63 14.72 -0.73
N THR A 82 -0.86 14.64 -2.03
CA THR A 82 -2.19 14.70 -2.65
C THR A 82 -2.51 13.34 -3.24
N ILE A 83 -3.67 12.78 -2.91
CA ILE A 83 -4.07 11.46 -3.38
C ILE A 83 -5.31 11.63 -4.27
N GLU A 84 -5.25 11.07 -5.46
CA GLU A 84 -6.33 11.12 -6.43
C GLU A 84 -6.82 9.71 -6.77
N GLU A 85 -8.13 9.54 -6.73
CA GLU A 85 -8.79 8.30 -7.13
C GLU A 85 -8.95 8.27 -8.64
N GLN A 86 -8.44 7.21 -9.28
CA GLN A 86 -8.69 6.90 -10.68
C GLN A 86 -9.80 5.85 -10.78
N ASN A 87 -10.94 6.25 -11.34
CA ASN A 87 -12.08 5.37 -11.53
C ASN A 87 -12.38 5.16 -13.00
N SER A 88 -12.66 3.91 -13.36
CA SER A 88 -13.40 3.60 -14.58
C SER A 88 -14.88 3.92 -14.36
N TRP A 89 -15.45 4.77 -15.19
CA TRP A 89 -16.83 5.29 -15.03
C TRP A 89 -17.94 4.21 -15.08
N TRP A 90 -17.68 3.10 -15.73
CA TRP A 90 -18.64 2.01 -15.89
C TRP A 90 -18.89 1.22 -14.60
N VAL A 91 -17.90 1.07 -13.74
CA VAL A 91 -17.97 0.21 -12.55
C VAL A 91 -18.65 0.91 -11.37
N GLY A 92 -18.76 2.24 -11.40
CA GLY A 92 -19.33 3.05 -10.31
C GLY A 92 -20.84 2.91 -10.11
N TYR A 93 -21.56 2.30 -11.05
CA TYR A 93 -23.02 2.30 -11.03
C TYR A 93 -23.65 1.17 -10.21
N PHE A 94 -23.01 -0.01 -10.12
CA PHE A 94 -23.61 -1.20 -9.53
C PHE A 94 -23.02 -1.64 -8.19
N CYS A 95 -21.79 -1.28 -7.87
CA CYS A 95 -21.08 -1.86 -6.74
C CYS A 95 -20.16 -0.86 -6.04
N TYR A 96 -20.71 0.18 -5.41
CA TYR A 96 -19.92 1.28 -4.85
C TYR A 96 -18.80 0.83 -3.89
N GLY A 97 -19.06 -0.12 -3.00
CA GLY A 97 -18.08 -0.66 -2.06
C GLY A 97 -17.20 -1.79 -2.60
N LEU A 98 -17.57 -2.39 -3.76
CA LEU A 98 -16.94 -3.60 -4.29
C LEU A 98 -15.98 -3.31 -5.45
N ARG A 99 -16.04 -2.10 -6.00
CA ARG A 99 -15.29 -1.72 -7.21
C ARG A 99 -13.79 -1.81 -7.04
N PRO A 100 -13.05 -2.18 -8.08
CA PRO A 100 -11.61 -2.00 -8.11
C PRO A 100 -11.29 -0.52 -7.94
N LEU A 101 -10.24 -0.22 -7.18
CA LEU A 101 -9.85 1.13 -6.82
C LEU A 101 -8.36 1.31 -7.07
N GLN A 102 -8.00 2.39 -7.73
CA GLN A 102 -6.62 2.81 -7.89
C GLN A 102 -6.44 4.22 -7.35
N LEU A 103 -5.50 4.37 -6.42
CA LEU A 103 -5.14 5.65 -5.82
C LEU A 103 -3.71 6.02 -6.24
N HIS A 104 -3.56 7.23 -6.76
CA HIS A 104 -2.29 7.83 -7.12
C HIS A 104 -1.90 8.83 -6.03
N VAL A 105 -0.80 8.56 -5.35
CA VAL A 105 -0.24 9.44 -4.32
C VAL A 105 0.86 10.28 -4.95
N ARG A 106 0.71 11.60 -4.88
CA ARG A 106 1.65 12.58 -5.43
C ARG A 106 2.23 13.43 -4.32
N ASP A 107 3.51 13.74 -4.44
CA ASP A 107 4.21 14.67 -3.55
C ASP A 107 3.85 16.13 -3.82
N GLY A 108 4.50 17.06 -3.10
CA GLY A 108 4.32 18.50 -3.29
C GLY A 108 4.74 19.02 -4.67
N SER A 109 5.60 18.30 -5.39
CA SER A 109 6.02 18.62 -6.76
C SER A 109 5.04 18.11 -7.83
N GLY A 110 4.06 17.27 -7.43
CA GLY A 110 3.11 16.62 -8.32
C GLY A 110 3.61 15.30 -8.91
N LYS A 111 4.81 14.84 -8.54
CA LYS A 111 5.36 13.54 -8.95
C LYS A 111 4.61 12.41 -8.22
N GLU A 112 4.24 11.35 -8.94
CA GLU A 112 3.66 10.16 -8.34
C GLU A 112 4.74 9.38 -7.58
N VAL A 113 4.58 9.28 -6.26
CA VAL A 113 5.52 8.62 -5.35
C VAL A 113 5.04 7.26 -4.88
N MET A 114 3.71 7.04 -4.88
CA MET A 114 3.14 5.78 -4.45
C MET A 114 1.83 5.52 -5.20
N ARG A 115 1.55 4.25 -5.46
CA ARG A 115 0.30 3.78 -6.05
C ARG A 115 -0.30 2.69 -5.19
N ILE A 116 -1.62 2.77 -4.97
CA ILE A 116 -2.37 1.79 -4.18
C ILE A 116 -3.43 1.18 -5.09
N ASN A 117 -3.40 -0.14 -5.23
CA ASN A 117 -4.34 -0.90 -6.03
C ASN A 117 -5.21 -1.78 -5.13
N ARG A 118 -6.53 -1.66 -5.26
CA ARG A 118 -7.49 -2.56 -4.65
C ARG A 118 -8.21 -3.31 -5.76
N PRO A 119 -8.07 -4.65 -5.86
CA PRO A 119 -8.85 -5.45 -6.79
C PRO A 119 -10.33 -5.46 -6.39
N TYR A 120 -11.17 -5.97 -7.27
CA TYR A 120 -12.58 -6.23 -6.96
C TYR A 120 -12.69 -7.18 -5.76
N ALA A 121 -13.45 -6.80 -4.73
CA ALA A 121 -13.66 -7.63 -3.56
C ALA A 121 -15.02 -7.35 -2.92
N CYS A 122 -15.69 -8.40 -2.46
CA CYS A 122 -16.95 -8.27 -1.75
C CYS A 122 -16.70 -7.76 -0.32
N THR A 123 -17.48 -6.76 0.11
CA THR A 123 -17.35 -6.19 1.45
C THR A 123 -18.07 -6.99 2.53
N SER A 124 -18.73 -8.10 2.17
CA SER A 124 -19.51 -8.90 3.10
C SER A 124 -18.60 -9.56 4.14
N ARG A 125 -18.81 -9.24 5.42
CA ARG A 125 -18.16 -9.94 6.55
C ARG A 125 -18.63 -11.39 6.70
N ILE A 126 -19.78 -11.71 6.10
CA ILE A 126 -20.44 -13.02 6.24
C ILE A 126 -19.77 -14.05 5.33
N LEU A 127 -19.26 -13.61 4.17
CA LEU A 127 -18.65 -14.48 3.18
C LEU A 127 -17.12 -14.36 3.23
N PRO A 128 -16.40 -15.37 3.75
CA PRO A 128 -14.94 -15.31 3.85
C PRO A 128 -14.20 -15.42 2.51
N CYS A 129 -14.91 -15.73 1.43
CA CYS A 129 -14.32 -15.99 0.11
C CYS A 129 -13.81 -14.75 -0.62
N GLN A 130 -14.18 -13.53 -0.20
CA GLN A 130 -13.81 -12.29 -0.88
C GLN A 130 -13.41 -11.20 0.12
N LEU A 131 -12.37 -11.48 0.89
CA LEU A 131 -11.81 -10.52 1.84
C LEU A 131 -11.11 -9.37 1.11
N GLN A 132 -11.10 -8.19 1.74
CA GLN A 132 -10.46 -7.00 1.20
C GLN A 132 -8.94 -7.17 1.17
N ARG A 133 -8.36 -6.77 0.06
CA ARG A 133 -6.89 -6.73 -0.12
C ARG A 133 -6.52 -5.49 -0.91
N ILE A 134 -5.45 -4.83 -0.50
CA ILE A 134 -4.81 -3.79 -1.30
C ILE A 134 -3.32 -4.08 -1.46
N GLN A 135 -2.77 -3.64 -2.58
CA GLN A 135 -1.36 -3.73 -2.90
C GLN A 135 -0.79 -2.32 -2.98
N VAL A 136 0.39 -2.12 -2.44
CA VAL A 136 1.06 -0.83 -2.38
C VAL A 136 2.37 -0.89 -3.14
N PHE A 137 2.57 0.10 -4.02
CA PHE A 137 3.75 0.22 -4.88
C PHE A 137 4.44 1.56 -4.61
N SER A 138 5.74 1.55 -4.38
CA SER A 138 6.56 2.76 -4.23
C SER A 138 8.04 2.45 -4.52
N PRO A 139 8.62 3.05 -5.60
CA PRO A 139 7.97 3.88 -6.63
C PRO A 139 6.88 3.11 -7.39
N PRO A 140 6.04 3.82 -8.17
CA PRO A 140 5.03 3.16 -9.01
C PRO A 140 5.67 2.08 -9.90
N GLY A 141 5.24 0.82 -9.71
CA GLY A 141 5.82 -0.36 -10.38
C GLY A 141 6.55 -1.31 -9.43
N THR A 142 7.09 -0.83 -8.31
CA THR A 142 7.77 -1.66 -7.31
C THR A 142 6.84 -1.90 -6.11
N MET A 143 6.42 -3.13 -5.88
CA MET A 143 5.57 -3.48 -4.75
C MET A 143 6.38 -3.39 -3.45
N ILE A 144 5.85 -2.68 -2.44
CA ILE A 144 6.46 -2.59 -1.11
C ILE A 144 5.69 -3.42 -0.06
N GLY A 145 4.46 -3.80 -0.37
CA GLY A 145 3.67 -4.64 0.52
C GLY A 145 2.18 -4.66 0.20
N SER A 146 1.43 -5.31 1.07
CA SER A 146 -0.03 -5.45 0.98
C SER A 146 -0.71 -5.31 2.33
N ILE A 147 -1.99 -4.94 2.29
CA ILE A 147 -2.88 -4.96 3.45
C ILE A 147 -4.03 -5.92 3.14
N GLU A 148 -4.26 -6.87 4.01
CA GLU A 148 -5.23 -7.94 3.82
C GLU A 148 -6.20 -8.00 5.00
N GLN A 149 -7.49 -8.06 4.72
CA GLN A 149 -8.51 -8.29 5.74
C GLN A 149 -8.42 -9.74 6.23
N VAL A 150 -8.53 -9.90 7.55
CA VAL A 150 -8.67 -11.23 8.18
C VAL A 150 -10.14 -11.47 8.47
N TRP A 151 -10.62 -12.68 8.17
CA TRP A 151 -11.97 -13.04 8.55
C TRP A 151 -12.11 -13.16 10.05
N THR A 152 -13.05 -12.42 10.61
CA THR A 152 -13.37 -12.44 12.03
C THR A 152 -14.86 -12.16 12.21
N ALA A 153 -15.51 -12.92 13.12
CA ALA A 153 -16.94 -12.80 13.35
C ALA A 153 -17.34 -11.53 14.15
N VAL A 154 -16.44 -10.98 14.97
CA VAL A 154 -16.80 -9.98 15.98
C VAL A 154 -16.31 -8.58 15.64
N ARG A 155 -15.07 -8.42 15.19
CA ARG A 155 -14.46 -7.11 14.91
C ARG A 155 -13.66 -7.15 13.62
N PRO A 156 -13.51 -6.03 12.90
CA PRO A 156 -12.68 -5.98 11.72
C PRO A 156 -11.21 -6.06 12.09
N GLU A 157 -10.48 -6.92 11.41
CA GLU A 157 -9.04 -7.08 11.58
C GLU A 157 -8.35 -7.10 10.22
N TYR A 158 -7.15 -6.49 10.16
CA TYR A 158 -6.32 -6.41 8.96
C TYR A 158 -4.88 -6.73 9.31
N VAL A 159 -4.17 -7.31 8.36
CA VAL A 159 -2.75 -7.60 8.45
C VAL A 159 -2.02 -6.79 7.41
N VAL A 160 -0.93 -6.14 7.81
CA VAL A 160 0.01 -5.47 6.91
C VAL A 160 1.19 -6.37 6.69
N LYS A 161 1.51 -6.60 5.41
CA LYS A 161 2.61 -7.46 4.96
C LYS A 161 3.57 -6.69 4.10
N ARG A 162 4.86 -6.97 4.19
CA ARG A 162 5.86 -6.52 3.21
C ARG A 162 5.76 -7.31 1.91
N GLU A 163 6.55 -6.94 0.92
CA GLU A 163 6.59 -7.59 -0.40
C GLU A 163 6.93 -9.07 -0.33
N ASN A 164 7.81 -9.46 0.61
CA ASN A 164 8.22 -10.84 0.87
C ASN A 164 7.13 -11.69 1.55
N GLY A 165 5.98 -11.09 1.88
CA GLY A 165 4.88 -11.75 2.56
C GLY A 165 4.96 -11.75 4.08
N ASP A 166 6.04 -11.24 4.68
CA ASP A 166 6.18 -11.13 6.13
C ASP A 166 5.16 -10.16 6.71
N ARG A 167 4.46 -10.63 7.72
CA ARG A 167 3.54 -9.79 8.48
C ARG A 167 4.35 -8.86 9.38
N ILE A 168 4.02 -7.56 9.32
CA ILE A 168 4.69 -6.53 10.13
C ILE A 168 3.75 -5.87 11.14
N PHE A 169 2.47 -5.70 10.80
CA PHE A 169 1.49 -5.11 11.70
C PHE A 169 0.17 -5.82 11.65
N TRP A 170 -0.54 -5.68 12.76
CA TRP A 170 -1.91 -6.13 12.94
C TRP A 170 -2.80 -4.95 13.31
N LEU A 171 -3.83 -4.65 12.52
CA LEU A 171 -4.80 -3.61 12.80
C LEU A 171 -6.07 -4.25 13.35
N ARG A 172 -6.50 -3.78 14.52
CA ARG A 172 -7.72 -4.24 15.19
C ARG A 172 -8.72 -3.10 15.36
N GLY A 173 -9.91 -3.28 14.81
CA GLY A 173 -11.00 -2.34 14.91
C GLY A 173 -11.89 -2.55 16.14
N PRO A 174 -12.83 -1.63 16.36
CA PRO A 174 -13.83 -1.76 17.42
C PRO A 174 -14.86 -2.85 17.09
N ARG A 175 -15.56 -3.33 18.11
CA ARG A 175 -16.66 -4.29 17.91
C ARG A 175 -17.85 -3.68 17.15
N VAL A 176 -18.09 -2.39 17.33
CA VAL A 176 -19.14 -1.63 16.64
C VAL A 176 -18.49 -0.65 15.69
N THR A 177 -18.76 -0.80 14.40
CA THR A 177 -18.18 0.00 13.31
C THR A 177 -19.17 0.98 12.69
N ILE A 178 -20.33 1.20 13.32
CA ILE A 178 -21.31 2.18 12.85
C ILE A 178 -20.86 3.57 13.28
N SER A 179 -20.52 4.42 12.31
CA SER A 179 -19.90 5.74 12.55
C SER A 179 -20.89 6.84 12.95
N CYS A 180 -22.20 6.55 13.02
CA CYS A 180 -23.21 7.59 13.14
C CYS A 180 -23.13 8.44 14.42
N PHE A 181 -22.44 7.96 15.48
CA PHE A 181 -22.41 8.68 16.77
C PHE A 181 -21.13 8.45 17.60
N ARG A 182 -20.10 7.82 17.05
CA ARG A 182 -18.87 7.49 17.79
C ARG A 182 -17.63 7.61 16.93
N ASP A 183 -16.52 7.94 17.57
CA ASP A 183 -15.19 7.83 16.96
C ASP A 183 -14.90 6.37 16.62
N ILE A 184 -14.46 6.12 15.39
CA ILE A 184 -14.00 4.79 14.97
C ILE A 184 -12.49 4.78 15.01
N GLN A 185 -11.93 3.98 15.91
CA GLN A 185 -10.50 3.84 16.08
C GLN A 185 -10.05 2.40 15.83
N PHE A 186 -8.99 2.24 15.04
CA PHE A 186 -8.26 0.99 14.89
C PHE A 186 -6.90 1.13 15.55
N HIS A 187 -6.55 0.16 16.37
CA HIS A 187 -5.24 0.07 17.00
C HIS A 187 -4.29 -0.73 16.11
N ILE A 188 -3.04 -0.30 16.05
CA ILE A 188 -1.99 -0.91 15.25
C ILE A 188 -1.02 -1.58 16.22
N TYR A 189 -0.81 -2.87 16.05
CA TYR A 189 0.09 -3.69 16.85
C TYR A 189 1.20 -4.24 15.95
N ASP A 190 2.39 -4.38 16.51
CA ASP A 190 3.49 -5.14 15.89
C ASP A 190 3.31 -6.66 16.06
N ASN A 191 4.32 -7.43 15.67
CA ASN A 191 4.31 -8.89 15.80
C ASN A 191 4.37 -9.38 17.25
N ASP A 192 4.90 -8.54 18.15
CA ASP A 192 5.02 -8.84 19.59
C ASP A 192 3.75 -8.44 20.35
N GLY A 193 2.77 -7.87 19.65
CA GLY A 193 1.51 -7.41 20.23
C GLY A 193 1.62 -6.06 20.93
N ILE A 194 2.71 -5.32 20.74
CA ILE A 194 2.92 -3.98 21.28
C ILE A 194 2.18 -2.98 20.40
N ALA A 195 1.46 -2.04 21.00
CA ALA A 195 0.77 -0.99 20.28
C ALA A 195 1.78 0.03 19.73
N VAL A 196 1.90 0.10 18.40
CA VAL A 196 2.81 1.01 17.70
C VAL A 196 2.11 2.20 17.08
N GLY A 197 0.78 2.24 17.10
CA GLY A 197 0.01 3.34 16.56
C GLY A 197 -1.49 3.14 16.58
N SER A 198 -2.18 4.08 15.96
CA SER A 198 -3.62 4.00 15.75
C SER A 198 -4.07 4.83 14.56
N THR A 199 -5.16 4.43 13.93
CA THR A 199 -5.90 5.26 12.97
C THR A 199 -7.29 5.55 13.50
N CYS A 200 -7.76 6.78 13.31
CA CYS A 200 -8.99 7.26 13.91
C CYS A 200 -9.73 8.21 12.96
N LYS A 201 -11.05 8.03 12.88
CA LYS A 201 -11.97 9.04 12.38
C LYS A 201 -12.74 9.61 13.55
N ARG A 202 -12.62 10.92 13.78
CA ARG A 202 -13.39 11.64 14.77
C ARG A 202 -14.78 11.98 14.28
N TRP A 203 -15.78 11.67 15.07
CA TRP A 203 -17.12 12.15 14.83
C TRP A 203 -17.21 13.66 15.10
N GLN A 204 -17.71 14.43 14.13
CA GLN A 204 -17.71 15.90 14.19
C GLN A 204 -19.07 16.51 14.56
N GLY A 205 -20.04 15.68 14.99
CA GLY A 205 -21.36 16.12 15.40
C GLY A 205 -22.43 16.03 14.29
N ILE A 206 -23.71 16.08 14.72
CA ILE A 206 -24.87 15.89 13.82
C ILE A 206 -24.93 16.97 12.75
N LEU A 207 -24.67 18.23 13.09
CA LEU A 207 -24.73 19.36 12.14
C LEU A 207 -23.67 19.21 11.05
N HIS A 208 -22.45 18.78 11.39
CA HIS A 208 -21.40 18.50 10.41
C HIS A 208 -21.79 17.33 9.51
N ALA A 209 -22.34 16.25 10.08
CA ALA A 209 -22.78 15.09 9.32
C ALA A 209 -23.91 15.43 8.34
N MET A 210 -24.83 16.31 8.70
CA MET A 210 -25.96 16.71 7.83
C MET A 210 -25.57 17.70 6.74
N PHE A 211 -24.67 18.64 7.03
CA PHE A 211 -24.43 19.78 6.11
C PHE A 211 -23.03 19.77 5.48
N LEU A 212 -22.00 19.27 6.16
CA LEU A 212 -20.60 19.39 5.76
C LEU A 212 -19.90 18.07 5.46
N ALA A 213 -20.34 16.95 6.04
CA ALA A 213 -19.72 15.64 5.82
C ALA A 213 -19.67 15.19 4.36
N PRO A 214 -20.67 15.48 3.52
CA PRO A 214 -20.60 15.16 2.10
C PRO A 214 -19.47 15.87 1.36
N VAL A 215 -18.96 16.98 1.91
CA VAL A 215 -17.96 17.84 1.25
C VAL A 215 -16.56 17.64 1.83
N THR A 216 -16.46 17.41 3.15
CA THR A 216 -15.14 17.34 3.81
C THR A 216 -15.18 16.38 4.97
N ASP A 217 -14.40 15.34 4.90
CA ASP A 217 -14.22 14.36 5.98
C ASP A 217 -12.78 14.35 6.46
N ARG A 218 -12.55 14.16 7.76
CA ARG A 218 -11.22 14.21 8.38
C ARG A 218 -10.96 12.96 9.19
N PHE A 219 -9.84 12.33 8.94
CA PHE A 219 -9.34 11.18 9.68
C PHE A 219 -7.81 11.24 9.73
N GLY A 220 -7.17 10.36 10.45
CA GLY A 220 -5.72 10.38 10.58
C GLY A 220 -5.14 9.08 11.08
N VAL A 221 -3.83 9.00 10.98
CA VAL A 221 -3.02 7.92 11.53
C VAL A 221 -1.88 8.50 12.36
N ALA A 222 -1.65 7.89 13.52
CA ALA A 222 -0.51 8.13 14.38
C ALA A 222 0.28 6.82 14.53
N PHE A 223 1.60 6.92 14.48
CA PHE A 223 2.51 5.78 14.58
C PHE A 223 3.83 6.18 15.23
N ASN A 224 4.61 5.20 15.66
CA ASN A 224 5.92 5.46 16.23
C ASN A 224 6.81 6.15 15.19
N ARG A 225 7.53 7.21 15.61
CA ARG A 225 8.46 7.97 14.76
C ARG A 225 9.57 7.10 14.19
N ASP A 226 10.02 6.09 14.93
CA ASP A 226 11.16 5.24 14.58
C ASP A 226 10.83 4.16 13.53
N LEU A 227 9.56 4.06 13.10
CA LEU A 227 9.20 3.15 12.02
C LEU A 227 9.89 3.56 10.72
N ILE A 228 10.32 2.56 9.95
CA ILE A 228 10.90 2.81 8.63
C ILE A 228 9.87 3.44 7.69
N VAL A 229 10.34 4.21 6.74
CA VAL A 229 9.52 5.02 5.83
C VAL A 229 8.53 4.16 5.03
N GLN A 230 8.95 2.98 4.59
CA GLN A 230 8.08 2.04 3.87
C GLN A 230 6.92 1.55 4.75
N ASP A 231 7.17 1.23 6.02
CA ASP A 231 6.15 0.78 6.95
C ASP A 231 5.12 1.91 7.22
N LYS A 232 5.58 3.16 7.36
CA LYS A 232 4.71 4.34 7.47
C LYS A 232 3.82 4.52 6.22
N ALA A 233 4.38 4.28 5.03
CA ALA A 233 3.62 4.32 3.77
C ALA A 233 2.55 3.22 3.71
N LEU A 234 2.86 2.01 4.17
CA LEU A 234 1.90 0.91 4.29
C LEU A 234 0.78 1.24 5.28
N LEU A 235 1.09 1.88 6.42
CA LEU A 235 0.10 2.30 7.39
C LEU A 235 -0.79 3.45 6.87
N LEU A 236 -0.25 4.36 6.06
CA LEU A 236 -1.04 5.36 5.35
C LEU A 236 -2.02 4.69 4.37
N ALA A 237 -1.54 3.71 3.60
CA ALA A 237 -2.39 2.95 2.68
C ALA A 237 -3.48 2.15 3.41
N ALA A 238 -3.16 1.54 4.56
CA ALA A 238 -4.14 0.86 5.41
C ALA A 238 -5.22 1.83 5.91
N THR A 239 -4.84 3.04 6.31
CA THR A 239 -5.78 4.08 6.77
C THR A 239 -6.74 4.51 5.65
N LEU A 240 -6.26 4.62 4.41
CA LEU A 240 -7.10 4.90 3.26
C LEU A 240 -8.08 3.75 2.96
N LEU A 241 -7.64 2.49 3.09
CA LEU A 241 -8.54 1.35 2.96
C LEU A 241 -9.66 1.40 4.00
N LEU A 242 -9.33 1.71 5.26
CA LEU A 242 -10.32 1.82 6.33
C LEU A 242 -11.33 2.96 6.07
N ASP A 243 -10.92 4.05 5.41
CA ASP A 243 -11.84 5.11 4.99
C ASP A 243 -12.92 4.55 4.05
N TYR A 244 -12.51 3.83 3.01
CA TYR A 244 -13.44 3.22 2.07
C TYR A 244 -14.34 2.14 2.67
N MET A 245 -13.90 1.50 3.75
CA MET A 245 -14.64 0.38 4.37
C MET A 245 -15.59 0.81 5.48
N TYR A 246 -15.24 1.84 6.25
CA TYR A 246 -15.93 2.18 7.49
C TYR A 246 -16.25 3.65 7.67
N TYR A 247 -15.61 4.52 6.89
CA TYR A 247 -15.74 5.96 7.07
C TYR A 247 -16.57 6.62 5.95
N ASP A 248 -16.77 5.94 4.84
CA ASP A 248 -17.47 6.42 3.63
C ASP A 248 -18.96 5.98 3.61
N VAL A 249 -19.64 6.08 4.79
CA VAL A 249 -21.07 5.72 4.94
C VAL A 249 -21.91 6.98 4.99
#